data_3b083ade8350d2688932c486167bd752
#
_entry.id   3b083ade8350d2688932c486167bd752
#
_cell.length_a   1.000
_cell.length_b   1.000
_cell.length_c   1.000
_cell.angle_alpha   90.00
_cell.angle_beta   90.00
_cell.angle_gamma   90.00
#
_symmetry.space_group_name_H-M   'P 1'
#
loop_
_entity.id
_entity.type
_entity.pdbx_description
1 polymer ?
#
loop_
_entity_poly.entity_id
_entity_poly.type
_entity_poly.pdbx_seq_one_letter_code
_entity_poly.pdbx_strand_id
1 'polypeptide(L)'
;MSGLARSSHHALNFQRYLTRTITLADGRHLKSLHDARTVLLDVSVNARSGALDHAIRFLLLAAETGKRDDVAAATELTVRVLHDRCLLSGQHHEDERHRS
;
A
#
# COMPACT_ATOMS: atom_id res chain seq x y z
N MET A 1 3.80 21.07 -27.36
CA MET A 1 4.04 20.85 -26.81
C MET A 1 3.64 20.76 -25.54
N SER A 2 3.33 21.50 -25.03
CA SER A 2 2.95 21.42 -23.79
C SER A 2 1.99 20.39 -23.58
N GLY A 3 1.40 19.97 -24.53
CA GLY A 3 0.45 19.04 -24.37
C GLY A 3 0.97 17.90 -23.72
N LEU A 4 2.15 17.64 -23.87
CA LEU A 4 2.70 16.59 -23.28
C LEU A 4 2.71 16.67 -21.89
N ALA A 5 2.98 17.75 -21.41
CA ALA A 5 3.09 17.92 -20.05
C ALA A 5 1.85 17.50 -19.46
N ARG A 6 0.76 17.77 -20.12
CA ARG A 6 -0.38 17.47 -19.58
C ARG A 6 -0.59 16.08 -19.42
N SER A 7 -0.08 15.32 -20.22
CA SER A 7 -0.32 14.00 -20.10
C SER A 7 0.26 13.58 -18.85
N SER A 8 1.27 14.20 -18.42
CA SER A 8 1.89 13.79 -17.23
C SER A 8 1.01 14.05 -16.09
N HIS A 9 0.09 14.92 -16.19
CA HIS A 9 -0.69 15.19 -15.11
C HIS A 9 -1.59 14.10 -14.88
N HIS A 10 -1.95 13.39 -15.88
CA HIS A 10 -2.85 12.38 -15.71
C HIS A 10 -2.11 11.27 -15.16
N ALA A 11 -0.83 11.35 -15.15
CA ALA A 11 -0.05 10.30 -14.66
C ALA A 11 -0.32 10.14 -13.21
N LEU A 12 -0.14 8.95 -12.74
CA LEU A 12 -0.39 8.62 -11.38
C LEU A 12 0.63 9.26 -10.47
N ASN A 13 0.17 9.79 -9.37
CA ASN A 13 1.07 10.44 -8.43
C ASN A 13 1.27 9.53 -7.21
N PHE A 14 2.24 8.64 -7.29
CA PHE A 14 2.51 7.73 -6.20
C PHE A 14 3.33 8.36 -5.09
N GLN A 15 3.66 9.64 -5.22
CA GLN A 15 4.39 10.33 -4.17
C GLN A 15 3.45 10.76 -3.04
N ARG A 16 2.13 10.63 -3.23
CA ARG A 16 1.20 11.02 -2.21
C ARG A 16 1.39 10.15 -1.01
N TYR A 17 1.21 10.70 0.17
CA TYR A 17 1.40 9.95 1.40
C TYR A 17 0.17 9.12 1.72
N LEU A 18 0.39 8.00 2.36
CA LEU A 18 -0.71 7.18 2.85
C LEU A 18 -1.33 7.93 4.02
N THR A 19 -2.51 7.52 4.44
CA THR A 19 -3.17 8.21 5.55
C THR A 19 -2.47 7.93 6.87
N ARG A 20 -1.62 6.91 6.91
CA ARG A 20 -0.80 6.67 8.08
C ARG A 20 0.40 5.85 7.64
N THR A 21 1.44 5.87 8.43
CA THR A 21 2.65 5.11 8.13
C THR A 21 2.42 3.65 8.49
N ILE A 22 2.83 2.74 7.63
CA ILE A 22 2.68 1.32 7.89
C ILE A 22 4.09 0.80 8.19
N THR A 23 4.28 0.14 9.31
CA THR A 23 5.58 -0.39 9.69
C THR A 23 5.61 -1.89 9.46
N LEU A 24 6.59 -2.36 8.73
CA LEU A 24 6.73 -3.77 8.44
C LEU A 24 7.53 -4.47 9.51
N ALA A 25 7.39 -5.78 9.57
CA ALA A 25 8.08 -6.58 10.56
C ALA A 25 9.59 -6.47 10.45
N ASP A 26 10.11 -6.18 9.26
CA ASP A 26 11.55 -6.03 9.08
C ASP A 26 12.04 -4.62 9.39
N GLY A 27 11.16 -3.77 9.87
CA GLY A 27 11.56 -2.41 10.25
C GLY A 27 11.34 -1.34 9.21
N ARG A 28 10.94 -1.71 8.00
CA ARG A 28 10.73 -0.71 6.97
C ARG A 28 9.43 0.03 7.23
N HIS A 29 9.37 1.28 6.81
CA HIS A 29 8.19 2.10 6.97
C HIS A 29 7.64 2.45 5.60
N LEU A 30 6.35 2.26 5.39
CA LEU A 30 5.71 2.61 4.15
C LEU A 30 4.97 3.92 4.39
N LYS A 31 5.38 4.97 3.74
CA LYS A 31 4.79 6.28 3.94
C LYS A 31 4.01 6.80 2.76
N SER A 32 4.35 6.36 1.57
CA SER A 32 3.69 6.87 0.37
C SER A 32 3.03 5.75 -0.43
N LEU A 33 2.25 6.13 -1.41
CA LEU A 33 1.61 5.15 -2.27
C LEU A 33 2.67 4.35 -3.02
N HIS A 34 3.79 4.99 -3.34
CA HIS A 34 4.87 4.32 -4.03
C HIS A 34 5.44 3.22 -3.16
N ASP A 35 5.63 3.50 -1.87
CA ASP A 35 6.18 2.51 -0.95
C ASP A 35 5.24 1.30 -0.86
N ALA A 36 3.95 1.55 -0.73
CA ALA A 36 2.97 0.49 -0.62
C ALA A 36 2.92 -0.34 -1.89
N ARG A 37 2.97 0.32 -3.03
CA ARG A 37 2.91 -0.36 -4.30
C ARG A 37 4.12 -1.26 -4.48
N THR A 38 5.29 -0.77 -4.12
CA THR A 38 6.52 -1.52 -4.26
C THR A 38 6.45 -2.83 -3.45
N VAL A 39 5.97 -2.74 -2.23
CA VAL A 39 5.88 -3.91 -1.39
C VAL A 39 4.83 -4.88 -1.91
N LEU A 40 3.68 -4.37 -2.34
CA LEU A 40 2.63 -5.25 -2.83
C LEU A 40 3.04 -5.96 -4.11
N LEU A 41 3.77 -5.29 -4.98
CA LEU A 41 4.22 -5.91 -6.20
C LEU A 41 5.26 -6.99 -5.89
N ASP A 42 6.07 -6.75 -4.89
CA ASP A 42 7.07 -7.70 -4.49
C ASP A 42 6.39 -8.96 -3.93
N VAL A 43 5.35 -8.77 -3.15
CA VAL A 43 4.61 -9.87 -2.57
C VAL A 43 3.90 -10.64 -3.67
N SER A 44 3.43 -9.97 -4.69
CA SER A 44 2.68 -10.62 -5.75
C SER A 44 3.52 -11.58 -6.57
N VAL A 45 4.82 -11.46 -6.50
CA VAL A 45 5.69 -12.34 -7.24
C VAL A 45 5.54 -13.75 -6.70
N ASN A 46 5.33 -13.91 -5.41
CA ASN A 46 5.20 -15.20 -4.80
C ASN A 46 3.80 -15.75 -4.77
N ALA A 47 2.84 -14.93 -4.57
CA ALA A 47 1.46 -15.39 -4.49
C ALA A 47 0.48 -14.26 -4.72
N ARG A 48 -0.39 -14.43 -5.66
CA ARG A 48 -1.39 -13.42 -5.93
C ARG A 48 -2.69 -13.81 -5.28
N SER A 49 -3.50 -12.84 -4.96
CA SER A 49 -4.80 -13.10 -4.38
C SER A 49 -5.72 -11.98 -4.78
N GLY A 50 -7.00 -12.18 -4.63
CA GLY A 50 -7.98 -11.15 -4.94
C GLY A 50 -7.78 -9.93 -4.06
N ALA A 51 -7.43 -10.14 -2.80
CA ALA A 51 -7.21 -9.04 -1.88
C ALA A 51 -6.00 -8.21 -2.32
N LEU A 52 -4.95 -8.89 -2.79
CA LEU A 52 -3.76 -8.20 -3.24
C LEU A 52 -4.08 -7.38 -4.50
N ASP A 53 -4.79 -7.96 -5.44
CA ASP A 53 -5.14 -7.26 -6.66
C ASP A 53 -6.01 -6.05 -6.35
N HIS A 54 -6.92 -6.20 -5.40
CA HIS A 54 -7.82 -5.15 -5.00
C HIS A 54 -7.02 -4.00 -4.38
N ALA A 55 -6.05 -4.32 -3.53
CA ALA A 55 -5.22 -3.31 -2.90
C ALA A 55 -4.42 -2.54 -3.95
N ILE A 56 -3.84 -3.24 -4.91
CA ILE A 56 -3.07 -2.60 -5.94
C ILE A 56 -3.96 -1.68 -6.77
N ARG A 57 -5.18 -2.11 -7.06
CA ARG A 57 -6.10 -1.34 -7.84
C ARG A 57 -6.48 -0.06 -7.11
N PHE A 58 -6.67 -0.12 -5.80
CA PHE A 58 -7.00 1.07 -5.04
C PHE A 58 -5.79 2.01 -4.91
N LEU A 59 -4.57 1.46 -4.93
CA LEU A 59 -3.40 2.33 -4.92
C LEU A 59 -3.34 3.12 -6.23
N LEU A 60 -3.72 2.49 -7.34
CA LEU A 60 -3.71 3.18 -8.61
C LEU A 60 -4.79 4.26 -8.61
N LEU A 61 -5.95 3.94 -8.08
CA LEU A 61 -7.04 4.89 -8.01
C LEU A 61 -6.65 6.07 -7.14
N ALA A 62 -6.05 5.81 -5.99
CA ALA A 62 -5.62 6.88 -5.09
C ALA A 62 -4.56 7.76 -5.76
N ALA A 63 -3.66 7.15 -6.52
CA ALA A 63 -2.62 7.91 -7.20
C ALA A 63 -3.22 8.79 -8.29
N GLU A 64 -4.29 8.32 -8.90
CA GLU A 64 -4.94 9.06 -9.94
C GLU A 64 -5.82 10.18 -9.42
N THR A 65 -6.67 9.90 -8.44
CA THR A 65 -7.64 10.89 -7.96
C THR A 65 -7.11 11.79 -6.85
N GLY A 66 -6.21 11.28 -6.03
CA GLY A 66 -5.71 12.03 -4.90
C GLY A 66 -6.75 12.28 -3.82
N LYS A 67 -7.92 11.66 -3.92
CA LYS A 67 -8.96 11.89 -2.94
C LYS A 67 -8.60 11.20 -1.65
N ARG A 68 -8.86 11.88 -0.56
CA ARG A 68 -8.53 11.36 0.74
C ARG A 68 -9.18 10.01 0.99
N ASP A 69 -10.43 9.84 0.58
CA ASP A 69 -11.13 8.58 0.78
C ASP A 69 -10.47 7.45 -0.02
N ASP A 70 -9.98 7.75 -1.20
CA ASP A 70 -9.34 6.74 -2.02
C ASP A 70 -8.00 6.37 -1.41
N VAL A 71 -7.27 7.35 -0.89
CA VAL A 71 -5.99 7.11 -0.25
C VAL A 71 -6.21 6.30 1.03
N ALA A 72 -7.27 6.62 1.77
CA ALA A 72 -7.57 5.91 3.00
C ALA A 72 -7.91 4.45 2.69
N ALA A 73 -8.71 4.22 1.66
CA ALA A 73 -9.09 2.87 1.27
C ALA A 73 -7.86 2.09 0.84
N ALA A 74 -6.98 2.71 0.07
CA ALA A 74 -5.77 2.06 -0.38
C ALA A 74 -4.88 1.71 0.80
N THR A 75 -4.78 2.61 1.78
CA THR A 75 -3.95 2.39 2.95
C THR A 75 -4.48 1.17 3.73
N GLU A 76 -5.79 1.15 3.97
CA GLU A 76 -6.37 0.06 4.75
C GLU A 76 -6.32 -1.28 4.02
N LEU A 77 -6.47 -1.28 2.72
CA LEU A 77 -6.39 -2.52 1.97
C LEU A 77 -4.95 -3.03 1.96
N THR A 78 -3.97 -2.13 1.91
CA THR A 78 -2.57 -2.51 1.98
C THR A 78 -2.28 -3.14 3.34
N VAL A 79 -2.79 -2.52 4.40
CA VAL A 79 -2.59 -3.04 5.75
C VAL A 79 -3.19 -4.43 5.84
N ARG A 80 -4.37 -4.62 5.29
CA ARG A 80 -5.03 -5.91 5.36
C ARG A 80 -4.22 -7.01 4.65
N VAL A 81 -3.71 -6.72 3.46
CA VAL A 81 -2.92 -7.68 2.73
C VAL A 81 -1.67 -8.05 3.52
N LEU A 82 -1.00 -7.04 4.07
CA LEU A 82 0.23 -7.27 4.80
C LEU A 82 -0.04 -8.02 6.09
N HIS A 83 -1.16 -7.74 6.71
CA HIS A 83 -1.54 -8.43 7.93
C HIS A 83 -1.79 -9.91 7.62
N ASP A 84 -2.49 -10.20 6.55
CA ASP A 84 -2.79 -11.57 6.18
C ASP A 84 -1.54 -12.36 5.85
N ARG A 85 -0.48 -11.68 5.48
CA ARG A 85 0.76 -12.35 5.15
C ARG A 85 1.77 -12.27 6.28
N CYS A 86 1.33 -11.79 7.43
CA CYS A 86 2.17 -11.67 8.62
C CYS A 86 3.41 -10.81 8.39
N LEU A 87 3.27 -9.76 7.62
CA LEU A 87 4.38 -8.87 7.34
C LEU A 87 4.38 -7.58 8.16
N LEU A 88 3.37 -7.38 8.97
CA LEU A 88 3.31 -6.16 9.75
C LEU A 88 4.05 -6.30 11.07
N SER A 89 4.60 -5.19 11.52
CA SER A 89 5.30 -5.15 12.78
C SER A 89 4.30 -5.41 13.91
N GLY A 90 4.69 -6.16 14.88
CA GLY A 90 3.86 -6.41 16.05
C GLY A 90 2.98 -7.63 16.01
N GLN A 91 2.71 -8.18 14.83
CA GLN A 91 1.87 -9.34 14.78
C GLN A 91 2.46 -10.50 15.52
N HIS A 92 3.75 -10.74 15.32
CA HIS A 92 4.41 -11.83 15.95
C HIS A 92 4.44 -11.64 17.42
N HIS A 93 4.61 -10.41 17.84
CA HIS A 93 4.68 -10.06 19.20
C HIS A 93 3.37 -10.35 19.88
N GLU A 94 2.30 -10.07 19.25
CA GLU A 94 1.05 -10.32 19.81
C GLU A 94 0.83 -11.77 19.99
N ASP A 95 1.23 -12.57 19.11
CA ASP A 95 1.04 -13.97 19.22
C ASP A 95 1.74 -14.50 20.43
N GLU A 96 2.86 -14.03 20.72
CA GLU A 96 3.57 -14.47 21.84
C GLU A 96 2.84 -14.15 23.06
N ARG A 97 2.35 -12.98 23.17
CA ARG A 97 1.70 -12.61 24.30
C ARG A 97 0.48 -13.41 24.47
N HIS A 98 -0.15 -13.73 23.45
CA HIS A 98 -1.32 -14.40 23.50
C HIS A 98 -1.20 -15.69 24.15
N ARG A 99 -0.12 -16.33 23.99
CA ARG A 99 0.04 -17.56 24.58
C ARG A 99 0.28 -17.51 25.96
N SER A 100 0.67 -16.48 26.45
CA SER A 100 0.91 -16.43 27.84
C SER A 100 -0.40 -16.32 28.52
#